data_bf3b1f40c196b6a3bd1dbd7b8e40f272
#
_entry.id   bf3b1f40c196b6a3bd1dbd7b8e40f272
#
_cell.length_a   1.000
_cell.length_b   1.000
_cell.length_c   1.000
_cell.angle_alpha   90.00
_cell.angle_beta   90.00
_cell.angle_gamma   90.00
#
_symmetry.space_group_name_H-M   'P 1'
#
loop_
_entity.id
_entity.type
_entity.pdbx_description
1 polymer ?
#
loop_
_entity_poly.entity_id
_entity_poly.type
_entity_poly.pdbx_seq_one_letter_code
_entity_poly.pdbx_strand_id
1 'polypeptide(L)' 'MTIDTKTIVSVTEANQNFSRVTRIAEKNGQAVIFKNNKPKYMLVDLDVS' A
#
# COMPACT_ATOMS: atom_id res chain seq x y z
N MET A 1 -11.25 12.71 7.35
CA MET A 1 -10.01 12.01 7.12
C MET A 1 -9.85 11.67 5.66
N THR A 2 -8.77 12.05 5.09
CA THR A 2 -8.52 11.81 3.68
C THR A 2 -7.59 10.60 3.51
N ILE A 3 -8.01 9.67 2.65
CA ILE A 3 -7.13 8.58 2.26
C ILE A 3 -6.22 9.13 1.16
N ASP A 4 -4.92 9.08 1.42
CA ASP A 4 -3.95 9.54 0.45
C ASP A 4 -3.86 8.52 -0.68
N THR A 5 -4.23 8.93 -1.89
CA THR A 5 -4.20 8.05 -3.05
C THR A 5 -2.80 7.55 -3.36
N LYS A 6 -1.77 8.22 -2.85
CA LYS A 6 -0.38 7.78 -3.04
C LYS A 6 -0.06 6.50 -2.29
N THR A 7 -0.87 6.14 -1.29
CA THR A 7 -0.65 4.94 -0.50
C THR A 7 -1.55 3.78 -0.94
N ILE A 8 -2.37 3.98 -1.96
CA ILE A 8 -3.34 2.99 -2.41
C ILE A 8 -2.85 2.31 -3.67
N VAL A 9 -2.84 0.98 -3.67
CA VAL A 9 -2.53 0.18 -4.85
C VAL A 9 -3.56 -0.92 -4.99
N SER A 10 -3.76 -1.41 -6.22
CA SER A 10 -4.63 -2.57 -6.44
C SER A 10 -3.86 -3.85 -6.15
N VAL A 11 -4.60 -4.95 -5.94
CA VAL A 11 -3.99 -6.27 -5.78
C VAL A 11 -3.16 -6.62 -7.01
N THR A 12 -3.67 -6.29 -8.20
CA THR A 12 -2.95 -6.58 -9.45
C THR A 12 -1.61 -5.85 -9.47
N GLU A 13 -1.61 -4.56 -9.14
CA GLU A 13 -0.37 -3.81 -9.08
C GLU A 13 0.59 -4.36 -8.04
N ALA A 14 0.06 -4.74 -6.88
CA ALA A 14 0.89 -5.29 -5.81
C ALA A 14 1.55 -6.58 -6.25
N ASN A 15 0.84 -7.43 -6.97
CA ASN A 15 1.39 -8.68 -7.48
C ASN A 15 2.44 -8.46 -8.56
N GLN A 16 2.23 -7.47 -9.42
CA GLN A 16 3.13 -7.20 -10.53
C GLN A 16 4.40 -6.48 -10.10
N ASN A 17 4.30 -5.65 -9.06
CA ASN A 17 5.43 -4.82 -8.64
C ASN A 17 5.41 -4.63 -7.13
N PHE A 18 5.73 -5.69 -6.42
CA PHE A 18 5.74 -5.66 -4.97
C PHE A 18 6.78 -4.69 -4.43
N SER A 19 7.89 -4.51 -5.15
CA SER A 19 8.92 -3.54 -4.73
C SER A 19 8.37 -2.14 -4.62
N ARG A 20 7.46 -1.76 -5.51
CA ARG A 20 6.82 -0.46 -5.46
C ARG A 20 5.96 -0.32 -4.21
N VAL A 21 5.24 -1.39 -3.87
CA VAL A 21 4.38 -1.38 -2.69
C VAL A 21 5.20 -1.23 -1.42
N THR A 22 6.33 -1.96 -1.33
CA THR A 22 7.20 -1.83 -0.16
C THR A 22 7.77 -0.43 -0.06
N ARG A 23 8.09 0.20 -1.19
CA ARG A 23 8.62 1.56 -1.19
C ARG A 23 7.59 2.56 -0.69
N ILE A 24 6.33 2.37 -1.09
CA ILE A 24 5.23 3.21 -0.59
C ILE A 24 5.10 3.05 0.92
N ALA A 25 5.15 1.82 1.41
CA ALA A 25 5.06 1.55 2.85
C ALA A 25 6.21 2.18 3.61
N GLU A 26 7.43 2.11 3.05
CA GLU A 26 8.61 2.71 3.69
C GLU A 26 8.50 4.23 3.78
N LYS A 27 7.96 4.84 2.73
CA LYS A 27 7.87 6.29 2.68
C LYS A 27 6.72 6.84 3.53
N ASN A 28 5.61 6.12 3.58
CA ASN A 28 4.38 6.61 4.21
C ASN A 28 4.01 5.85 5.49
N GLY A 29 4.76 4.82 5.82
CA GLY A 29 4.48 3.98 6.97
C GLY A 29 3.60 2.78 6.64
N GLN A 30 2.81 2.89 5.59
CA GLN A 30 1.91 1.81 5.20
C GLN A 30 1.50 1.97 3.74
N ALA A 31 1.06 0.87 3.14
CA ALA A 31 0.44 0.87 1.82
C ALA A 31 -0.86 0.09 1.93
N VAL A 32 -1.94 0.62 1.36
CA VAL A 32 -3.25 -0.02 1.40
C VAL A 32 -3.50 -0.72 0.07
N ILE A 33 -3.86 -1.98 0.13
CA ILE A 33 -4.09 -2.80 -1.05
C ILE A 33 -5.58 -3.00 -1.23
N PHE A 34 -6.09 -2.53 -2.36
CA PHE A 34 -7.51 -2.59 -2.69
C PHE A 34 -7.82 -3.81 -3.53
N LYS A 35 -8.97 -4.40 -3.28
CA LYS A 35 -9.53 -5.46 -4.11
C LYS A 35 -11.01 -5.17 -4.30
N ASN A 36 -11.45 -5.17 -5.56
CA ASN A 36 -12.84 -4.89 -5.92
C ASN A 36 -13.32 -3.55 -5.34
N ASN A 37 -12.48 -2.52 -5.47
CA ASN A 37 -12.75 -1.17 -5.03
C ASN A 37 -12.92 -1.04 -3.51
N LYS A 38 -12.39 -1.99 -2.76
CA LYS A 38 -12.45 -1.94 -1.30
C LYS A 38 -11.06 -2.16 -0.72
N PRO A 39 -10.70 -1.47 0.36
CA PRO A 39 -9.45 -1.77 1.06
C PRO A 39 -9.56 -3.17 1.67
N LYS A 40 -8.61 -4.03 1.33
CA LYS A 40 -8.63 -5.40 1.81
C LYS A 40 -7.39 -5.77 2.61
N TYR A 41 -6.23 -5.26 2.20
CA TYR A 41 -4.97 -5.57 2.88
C TYR A 41 -4.21 -4.31 3.15
N MET A 42 -3.31 -4.39 4.13
CA MET A 42 -2.43 -3.29 4.45
C MET A 42 -1.02 -3.84 4.62
N LEU A 43 -0.05 -3.22 3.94
CA LEU A 43 1.35 -3.53 4.11
C LEU A 43 1.95 -2.48 5.03
N VAL A 44 2.49 -2.91 6.16
CA VAL A 44 3.05 -2.00 7.15
C VAL A 44 4.56 -2.20 7.21
N ASP A 45 5.30 -1.09 7.22
CA ASP A 45 6.73 -1.13 7.43
C ASP A 45 7.00 -1.11 8.94
N LEU A 46 7.49 -2.22 9.46
CA LEU A 46 7.74 -2.36 10.89
C LEU A 46 9.00 -1.62 11.35
N ASP A 47 9.82 -1.17 10.39
CA ASP A 47 11.04 -0.45 10.70
C ASP A 47 10.85 1.06 10.74
N VAL A 48 9.63 1.53 10.58
CA VAL A 48 9.35 2.96 10.66
C VAL A 48 9.62 3.44 12.08
N SER A 49 10.43 4.45 12.19
CA SER A 49 10.78 5.06 13.46
C SER A 49 10.23 6.47 13.56
#